data_dfc0386e9d35303e18956b2dd65ef483
#
_entry.id   dfc0386e9d35303e18956b2dd65ef483
#
_cell.length_a   1.000
_cell.length_b   1.000
_cell.length_c   1.000
_cell.angle_alpha   90.00
_cell.angle_beta   90.00
_cell.angle_gamma   90.00
#
_symmetry.space_group_name_H-M   'P 1'
#
loop_
_entity.id
_entity.type
_entity.pdbx_description
1 polymer ?
#
loop_
_entity_poly.entity_id
_entity_poly.type
_entity_poly.pdbx_seq_one_letter_code
_entity_poly.pdbx_strand_id
1 'polypeptide(L)'
;MLHLLRLFLGAALAAAGLPAAAQEYDCLIEARQQIEIRAPVEAVIDEIHVHRGDPVKKGQLLVTLAAGPERAAYALAQSRAGMQGEIKAAEARLDIAQKKAARARELYKQQFISENARDEAIADLQLATEELRRVRETQRLNELEAKRAAEVLAMRSIRSPLDGVVVEVMLKPGEFGAITFKDPIMRLAEIDPLYVEVVLPVSQYGRVRVGQKATVMPEAPVGGRYDTRVTLVDKVIDAASGTFGVRLELPNPGNYIPGGLRCSLTFVD
;
A
#
# COMPACT_ATOMS: atom_id res chain seq x y z
N MET A 1 -86.91 44.05 -29.98
CA MET A 1 -86.33 44.29 -28.64
C MET A 1 -85.23 43.22 -28.42
N LEU A 2 -84.08 43.73 -28.32
CA LEU A 2 -82.78 43.02 -28.38
C LEU A 2 -82.42 42.36 -27.07
N HIS A 3 -81.89 41.13 -27.08
CA HIS A 3 -81.06 40.57 -26.02
C HIS A 3 -79.78 40.01 -26.61
N LEU A 4 -78.73 40.75 -26.38
CA LEU A 4 -77.32 40.29 -26.59
C LEU A 4 -76.90 39.28 -25.53
N LEU A 5 -76.55 38.07 -25.97
CA LEU A 5 -75.93 37.06 -25.14
C LEU A 5 -74.39 37.08 -25.37
N ARG A 6 -73.66 37.57 -24.39
CA ARG A 6 -72.18 37.57 -24.40
C ARG A 6 -71.68 36.21 -23.93
N LEU A 7 -71.10 35.45 -24.84
CA LEU A 7 -70.28 34.23 -24.50
C LEU A 7 -68.86 34.68 -24.05
N PHE A 8 -68.50 34.40 -22.79
CA PHE A 8 -67.14 34.49 -22.32
C PHE A 8 -66.45 33.17 -22.60
N LEU A 9 -65.51 33.15 -23.56
CA LEU A 9 -64.63 32.03 -23.84
C LEU A 9 -63.42 32.17 -22.95
N GLY A 10 -63.33 31.38 -21.84
CA GLY A 10 -62.17 31.30 -20.97
C GLY A 10 -61.10 30.46 -21.62
N ALA A 11 -59.98 31.07 -22.07
CA ALA A 11 -58.80 30.39 -22.54
C ALA A 11 -58.02 29.91 -21.33
N ALA A 12 -58.05 28.60 -21.06
CA ALA A 12 -57.17 27.94 -20.10
C ALA A 12 -55.76 27.83 -20.73
N LEU A 13 -54.85 28.66 -20.27
CA LEU A 13 -53.42 28.59 -20.64
C LEU A 13 -52.77 27.40 -19.92
N ALA A 14 -52.65 26.26 -20.59
CA ALA A 14 -51.88 25.12 -20.12
C ALA A 14 -50.38 25.51 -20.18
N ALA A 15 -49.81 25.87 -19.02
CA ALA A 15 -48.35 26.01 -18.87
C ALA A 15 -47.69 24.63 -19.02
N ALA A 16 -47.33 24.28 -20.23
CA ALA A 16 -46.45 23.16 -20.47
C ALA A 16 -45.09 23.48 -19.81
N GLY A 17 -44.81 22.88 -18.66
CA GLY A 17 -43.51 22.95 -18.04
C GLY A 17 -42.47 22.33 -18.99
N LEU A 18 -41.62 23.18 -19.56
CA LEU A 18 -40.46 22.74 -20.30
C LEU A 18 -39.58 21.92 -19.31
N PRO A 19 -39.14 20.71 -19.69
CA PRO A 19 -38.19 20.00 -18.87
C PRO A 19 -36.96 20.89 -18.70
N ALA A 20 -36.57 21.16 -17.48
CA ALA A 20 -35.30 21.83 -17.20
C ALA A 20 -34.17 20.99 -17.86
N ALA A 21 -33.56 21.57 -18.89
CA ALA A 21 -32.42 20.95 -19.52
C ALA A 21 -31.35 20.74 -18.41
N ALA A 22 -31.05 19.49 -18.10
CA ALA A 22 -30.01 19.16 -17.13
C ALA A 22 -28.69 19.78 -17.63
N GLN A 23 -28.09 20.62 -16.80
CA GLN A 23 -26.88 21.34 -17.17
C GLN A 23 -25.74 20.34 -17.27
N GLU A 24 -25.12 20.28 -18.44
CA GLU A 24 -23.98 19.39 -18.74
C GLU A 24 -22.68 20.16 -18.53
N TYR A 25 -21.70 19.49 -17.93
CA TYR A 25 -20.39 20.04 -17.63
C TYR A 25 -19.29 19.17 -18.22
N ASP A 26 -18.29 19.79 -18.82
CA ASP A 26 -17.12 19.10 -19.29
C ASP A 26 -16.31 18.54 -18.11
N CYS A 27 -15.84 17.32 -18.25
CA CYS A 27 -15.05 16.64 -17.23
C CYS A 27 -13.88 15.84 -17.84
N LEU A 28 -12.94 15.44 -16.97
CA LEU A 28 -11.81 14.61 -17.31
C LEU A 28 -11.82 13.37 -16.41
N ILE A 29 -11.69 12.19 -17.02
CA ILE A 29 -11.56 10.93 -16.31
C ILE A 29 -10.06 10.63 -16.16
N GLU A 30 -9.58 10.54 -14.92
CA GLU A 30 -8.18 10.31 -14.62
C GLU A 30 -7.96 9.05 -13.80
N ALA A 31 -6.75 8.51 -13.85
CA ALA A 31 -6.34 7.48 -12.91
C ALA A 31 -6.41 8.04 -11.47
N ARG A 32 -6.85 7.23 -10.52
CA ARG A 32 -6.86 7.61 -9.10
C ARG A 32 -5.51 8.08 -8.62
N GLN A 33 -4.46 7.37 -9.03
CA GLN A 33 -3.06 7.78 -8.84
C GLN A 33 -2.16 7.14 -9.88
N GLN A 34 -1.06 7.82 -10.16
CA GLN A 34 0.05 7.27 -10.93
C GLN A 34 1.30 7.31 -10.06
N ILE A 35 2.05 6.22 -10.07
CA ILE A 35 3.28 6.11 -9.29
C ILE A 35 4.42 5.64 -10.16
N GLU A 36 5.61 6.11 -9.84
CA GLU A 36 6.85 5.68 -10.43
C GLU A 36 7.54 4.63 -9.55
N ILE A 37 7.80 3.48 -10.11
CA ILE A 37 8.54 2.41 -9.46
C ILE A 37 10.02 2.61 -9.73
N ARG A 38 10.79 2.80 -8.66
CA ARG A 38 12.23 3.00 -8.68
C ARG A 38 12.94 1.90 -7.91
N ALA A 39 14.21 1.66 -8.22
CA ALA A 39 15.02 0.74 -7.44
C ALA A 39 15.29 1.33 -6.03
N PRO A 40 14.97 0.59 -4.95
CA PRO A 40 15.25 1.05 -3.58
C PRO A 40 16.76 1.02 -3.24
N VAL A 41 17.54 0.30 -4.04
CA VAL A 41 19.00 0.16 -3.92
C VAL A 41 19.63 0.12 -5.31
N GLU A 42 20.89 0.54 -5.40
CA GLU A 42 21.64 0.47 -6.64
C GLU A 42 21.97 -0.98 -7.00
N ALA A 43 21.47 -1.41 -8.16
CA ALA A 43 21.74 -2.76 -8.67
C ALA A 43 21.37 -2.89 -10.15
N VAL A 44 21.90 -3.91 -10.78
CA VAL A 44 21.52 -4.34 -12.13
C VAL A 44 20.14 -5.01 -12.06
N ILE A 45 19.28 -4.70 -12.99
CA ILE A 45 17.98 -5.36 -13.19
C ILE A 45 18.25 -6.76 -13.76
N ASP A 46 17.88 -7.79 -12.99
CA ASP A 46 18.02 -9.20 -13.40
C ASP A 46 16.85 -9.60 -14.30
N GLU A 47 15.62 -9.33 -13.86
CA GLU A 47 14.40 -9.70 -14.57
C GLU A 47 13.26 -8.71 -14.31
N ILE A 48 12.43 -8.47 -15.31
CA ILE A 48 11.17 -7.73 -15.24
C ILE A 48 10.04 -8.71 -15.56
N HIS A 49 9.13 -8.91 -14.61
CA HIS A 49 8.10 -9.95 -14.65
C HIS A 49 6.77 -9.49 -15.26
N VAL A 50 6.67 -8.24 -15.69
CA VAL A 50 5.45 -7.62 -16.21
C VAL A 50 5.75 -6.79 -17.46
N HIS A 51 4.73 -6.61 -18.29
CA HIS A 51 4.81 -5.84 -19.53
C HIS A 51 3.86 -4.64 -19.47
N ARG A 52 4.06 -3.70 -20.36
CA ARG A 52 3.14 -2.58 -20.56
C ARG A 52 1.73 -3.11 -20.86
N GLY A 53 0.73 -2.59 -20.12
CA GLY A 53 -0.67 -2.99 -20.23
C GLY A 53 -1.09 -4.11 -19.28
N ASP A 54 -0.14 -4.80 -18.63
CA ASP A 54 -0.48 -5.88 -17.71
C ASP A 54 -1.18 -5.35 -16.46
N PRO A 55 -2.26 -6.00 -15.99
CA PRO A 55 -2.83 -5.73 -14.69
C PRO A 55 -1.91 -6.28 -13.59
N VAL A 56 -1.75 -5.51 -12.53
CA VAL A 56 -0.93 -5.89 -11.37
C VAL A 56 -1.72 -5.78 -10.07
N LYS A 57 -1.40 -6.64 -9.11
CA LYS A 57 -1.97 -6.61 -7.77
C LYS A 57 -0.94 -6.14 -6.75
N LYS A 58 -1.41 -5.50 -5.70
CA LYS A 58 -0.59 -5.11 -4.55
C LYS A 58 0.18 -6.32 -4.01
N GLY A 59 1.50 -6.17 -3.83
CA GLY A 59 2.41 -7.23 -3.41
C GLY A 59 2.92 -8.14 -4.54
N GLN A 60 2.39 -8.04 -5.76
CA GLN A 60 2.89 -8.79 -6.92
C GLN A 60 4.33 -8.40 -7.23
N LEU A 61 5.18 -9.38 -7.51
CA LEU A 61 6.57 -9.18 -7.93
C LEU A 61 6.59 -8.54 -9.32
N LEU A 62 7.28 -7.41 -9.44
CA LEU A 62 7.41 -6.64 -10.68
C LEU A 62 8.80 -6.79 -11.27
N VAL A 63 9.82 -6.64 -10.43
CA VAL A 63 11.23 -6.62 -10.84
C VAL A 63 12.08 -7.38 -9.84
N THR A 64 13.02 -8.15 -10.35
CA THR A 64 14.09 -8.78 -9.58
C THR A 64 15.40 -8.08 -9.91
N LEU A 65 16.12 -7.65 -8.88
CA LEU A 65 17.45 -7.08 -9.00
C LEU A 65 18.51 -8.16 -8.73
N ALA A 66 19.70 -8.00 -9.30
CA ALA A 66 20.84 -8.87 -9.00
C ALA A 66 21.14 -8.91 -7.51
N ALA A 67 21.18 -10.11 -6.92
CA ALA A 67 21.17 -10.34 -5.46
C ALA A 67 22.18 -11.41 -5.01
N GLY A 68 23.22 -11.67 -5.77
CA GLY A 68 24.19 -12.73 -5.45
C GLY A 68 24.83 -12.59 -4.07
N PRO A 69 25.48 -11.46 -3.78
CA PRO A 69 26.09 -11.22 -2.46
C PRO A 69 25.11 -11.25 -1.29
N GLU A 70 23.92 -10.68 -1.46
CA GLU A 70 22.88 -10.61 -0.42
C GLU A 70 22.30 -11.98 -0.11
N ARG A 71 22.08 -12.82 -1.13
CA ARG A 71 21.67 -14.23 -0.93
C ARG A 71 22.69 -15.01 -0.15
N ALA A 72 23.99 -14.85 -0.46
CA ALA A 72 25.05 -15.51 0.26
C ALA A 72 25.17 -15.02 1.71
N ALA A 73 25.05 -13.69 1.93
CA ALA A 73 25.06 -13.10 3.26
C ALA A 73 23.87 -13.57 4.11
N TYR A 74 22.67 -13.62 3.52
CA TYR A 74 21.49 -14.13 4.21
C TYR A 74 21.63 -15.61 4.56
N ALA A 75 22.08 -16.44 3.64
CA ALA A 75 22.31 -17.87 3.89
C ALA A 75 23.31 -18.12 5.03
N LEU A 76 24.39 -17.34 5.09
CA LEU A 76 25.37 -17.41 6.17
C LEU A 76 24.76 -17.01 7.52
N ALA A 77 24.06 -15.87 7.56
CA ALA A 77 23.41 -15.38 8.79
C ALA A 77 22.33 -16.34 9.27
N GLN A 78 21.54 -16.90 8.37
CA GLN A 78 20.54 -17.92 8.67
C GLN A 78 21.15 -19.20 9.24
N SER A 79 22.29 -19.65 8.69
CA SER A 79 23.01 -20.79 9.21
C SER A 79 23.51 -20.56 10.65
N ARG A 80 24.07 -19.38 10.94
CA ARG A 80 24.48 -19.00 12.31
C ARG A 80 23.30 -18.93 13.27
N ALA A 81 22.19 -18.34 12.86
CA ALA A 81 20.98 -18.29 13.66
C ALA A 81 20.35 -19.68 13.93
N GLY A 82 20.59 -20.66 13.08
CA GLY A 82 20.15 -22.04 13.26
C GLY A 82 21.02 -22.89 14.20
N MET A 83 22.21 -22.42 14.61
CA MET A 83 23.10 -23.15 15.46
C MET A 83 22.58 -23.22 16.90
N GLN A 84 22.22 -24.42 17.34
CA GLN A 84 21.73 -24.67 18.72
C GLN A 84 22.69 -25.46 19.60
N GLY A 85 23.82 -25.86 19.07
CA GLY A 85 24.77 -26.75 19.79
C GLY A 85 25.28 -26.13 21.08
N GLU A 86 25.67 -24.86 21.06
CA GLU A 86 26.15 -24.15 22.25
C GLU A 86 25.08 -23.99 23.33
N ILE A 87 23.86 -23.70 22.94
CA ILE A 87 22.71 -23.60 23.88
C ILE A 87 22.50 -24.94 24.57
N LYS A 88 22.41 -26.03 23.82
CA LYS A 88 22.22 -27.38 24.38
C LYS A 88 23.36 -27.78 25.30
N ALA A 89 24.61 -27.44 24.94
CA ALA A 89 25.77 -27.70 25.81
C ALA A 89 25.71 -26.88 27.11
N ALA A 90 25.33 -25.60 27.03
CA ALA A 90 25.19 -24.76 28.22
C ALA A 90 23.99 -25.20 29.10
N GLU A 91 22.90 -25.64 28.52
CA GLU A 91 21.77 -26.22 29.26
C GLU A 91 22.13 -27.51 29.98
N ALA A 92 22.90 -28.40 29.33
CA ALA A 92 23.38 -29.61 29.98
C ALA A 92 24.33 -29.30 31.15
N ARG A 93 25.24 -28.31 31.00
CA ARG A 93 26.11 -27.86 32.10
C ARG A 93 25.33 -27.29 33.27
N LEU A 94 24.30 -26.46 32.97
CA LEU A 94 23.42 -25.91 34.01
C LEU A 94 22.68 -27.02 34.77
N ASP A 95 22.13 -28.02 34.08
CA ASP A 95 21.43 -29.15 34.73
C ASP A 95 22.35 -29.91 35.68
N ILE A 96 23.62 -30.19 35.26
CA ILE A 96 24.61 -30.83 36.10
C ILE A 96 24.94 -29.96 37.33
N ALA A 97 25.17 -28.66 37.14
CA ALA A 97 25.47 -27.73 38.22
C ALA A 97 24.30 -27.59 39.20
N GLN A 98 23.06 -27.55 38.75
CA GLN A 98 21.88 -27.55 39.57
C GLN A 98 21.80 -28.78 40.47
N LYS A 99 22.00 -29.98 39.88
CA LYS A 99 21.97 -31.23 40.64
C LYS A 99 23.13 -31.33 41.67
N LYS A 100 24.33 -30.80 41.32
CA LYS A 100 25.49 -30.74 42.22
C LYS A 100 25.23 -29.82 43.40
N ALA A 101 24.70 -28.58 43.17
CA ALA A 101 24.39 -27.60 44.19
C ALA A 101 23.24 -28.07 45.11
N ALA A 102 22.23 -28.73 44.57
CA ALA A 102 21.12 -29.30 45.38
C ALA A 102 21.64 -30.38 46.35
N ARG A 103 22.46 -31.30 45.85
CA ARG A 103 23.10 -32.35 46.69
C ARG A 103 24.03 -31.75 47.75
N ALA A 104 24.86 -30.78 47.38
CA ALA A 104 25.77 -30.13 48.34
C ALA A 104 25.02 -29.41 49.45
N ARG A 105 23.89 -28.73 49.17
CA ARG A 105 23.03 -28.11 50.20
C ARG A 105 22.46 -29.14 51.17
N GLU A 106 22.04 -30.30 50.67
CA GLU A 106 21.46 -31.34 51.49
C GLU A 106 22.56 -32.03 52.38
N LEU A 107 23.71 -32.36 51.81
CA LEU A 107 24.83 -32.92 52.58
C LEU A 107 25.38 -31.96 53.61
N TYR A 108 25.40 -30.65 53.34
CA TYR A 108 25.79 -29.63 54.31
C TYR A 108 24.82 -29.57 55.50
N LYS A 109 23.51 -29.62 55.26
CA LYS A 109 22.49 -29.69 56.34
C LYS A 109 22.69 -30.90 57.24
N GLN A 110 23.15 -32.01 56.66
CA GLN A 110 23.48 -33.25 57.40
C GLN A 110 24.89 -33.26 57.97
N GLN A 111 25.65 -32.15 57.87
CA GLN A 111 27.02 -32.00 58.36
C GLN A 111 28.05 -32.95 57.72
N PHE A 112 27.75 -33.47 56.52
CA PHE A 112 28.69 -34.37 55.80
C PHE A 112 29.73 -33.66 54.95
N ILE A 113 29.57 -32.36 54.67
CA ILE A 113 30.52 -31.55 53.88
C ILE A 113 30.82 -30.22 54.58
N SER A 114 31.94 -29.58 54.20
CA SER A 114 32.29 -28.24 54.69
C SER A 114 31.45 -27.14 54.02
N GLU A 115 31.40 -25.98 54.66
CA GLU A 115 30.79 -24.78 54.12
C GLU A 115 31.41 -24.38 52.76
N ASN A 116 32.73 -24.42 52.68
CA ASN A 116 33.45 -24.13 51.41
C ASN A 116 33.02 -25.06 50.27
N ALA A 117 32.82 -26.36 50.53
CA ALA A 117 32.36 -27.28 49.48
C ALA A 117 30.93 -27.01 49.03
N ARG A 118 30.03 -26.55 49.91
CA ARG A 118 28.72 -26.10 49.58
C ARG A 118 28.78 -24.83 48.71
N ASP A 119 29.56 -23.84 49.13
CA ASP A 119 29.66 -22.53 48.47
C ASP A 119 30.30 -22.65 47.11
N GLU A 120 31.30 -23.54 46.94
CA GLU A 120 31.85 -23.86 45.62
C GLU A 120 30.77 -24.41 44.66
N ALA A 121 29.94 -25.34 45.13
CA ALA A 121 28.88 -25.90 44.29
C ALA A 121 27.80 -24.86 43.93
N ILE A 122 27.57 -23.86 44.78
CA ILE A 122 26.65 -22.74 44.52
C ILE A 122 27.27 -21.77 43.49
N ALA A 123 28.56 -21.48 43.63
CA ALA A 123 29.30 -20.65 42.66
C ALA A 123 29.33 -21.29 41.25
N ASP A 124 29.58 -22.62 41.19
CA ASP A 124 29.50 -23.37 39.92
C ASP A 124 28.11 -23.23 39.24
N LEU A 125 27.04 -23.30 40.05
CA LEU A 125 25.68 -23.11 39.55
C LEU A 125 25.48 -21.70 39.01
N GLN A 126 25.96 -20.68 39.70
CA GLN A 126 25.88 -19.31 39.25
C GLN A 126 26.63 -19.11 37.92
N LEU A 127 27.85 -19.64 37.82
CA LEU A 127 28.65 -19.58 36.58
C LEU A 127 27.93 -20.26 35.40
N ALA A 128 27.36 -21.45 35.60
CA ALA A 128 26.62 -22.16 34.56
C ALA A 128 25.34 -21.41 34.14
N THR A 129 24.68 -20.73 35.08
CA THR A 129 23.50 -19.90 34.81
C THR A 129 23.86 -18.69 33.93
N GLU A 130 24.96 -18.00 34.29
CA GLU A 130 25.41 -16.84 33.50
C GLU A 130 25.95 -17.25 32.13
N GLU A 131 26.59 -18.41 32.03
CA GLU A 131 27.03 -18.96 30.73
C GLU A 131 25.83 -19.23 29.80
N LEU A 132 24.78 -19.88 30.29
CA LEU A 132 23.55 -20.09 29.51
C LEU A 132 22.95 -18.77 29.08
N ARG A 133 22.89 -17.76 29.96
CA ARG A 133 22.40 -16.42 29.63
C ARG A 133 23.20 -15.78 28.50
N ARG A 134 24.54 -15.81 28.59
CA ARG A 134 25.47 -15.30 27.57
C ARG A 134 25.27 -15.98 26.22
N VAL A 135 25.13 -17.28 26.18
CA VAL A 135 24.92 -18.05 24.95
C VAL A 135 23.59 -17.73 24.31
N ARG A 136 22.51 -17.57 25.12
CA ARG A 136 21.19 -17.17 24.63
C ARG A 136 21.18 -15.74 24.08
N GLU A 137 21.91 -14.83 24.70
CA GLU A 137 22.08 -13.46 24.19
C GLU A 137 22.81 -13.47 22.82
N THR A 138 23.86 -14.26 22.69
CA THR A 138 24.57 -14.43 21.41
C THR A 138 23.66 -15.01 20.32
N GLN A 139 22.86 -16.01 20.67
CA GLN A 139 21.87 -16.59 19.75
C GLN A 139 20.88 -15.55 19.25
N ARG A 140 20.37 -14.73 20.17
CA ARG A 140 19.43 -13.66 19.82
C ARG A 140 20.07 -12.62 18.87
N LEU A 141 21.33 -12.29 19.06
CA LEU A 141 22.07 -11.41 18.13
C LEU A 141 22.19 -12.05 16.74
N ASN A 142 22.48 -13.34 16.63
CA ASN A 142 22.54 -14.05 15.36
C ASN A 142 21.18 -14.07 14.65
N GLU A 143 20.07 -14.24 15.39
CA GLU A 143 18.72 -14.17 14.84
C GLU A 143 18.39 -12.78 14.29
N LEU A 144 18.78 -11.71 15.00
CA LEU A 144 18.60 -10.34 14.55
C LEU A 144 19.45 -10.04 13.31
N GLU A 145 20.68 -10.58 13.23
CA GLU A 145 21.52 -10.43 12.04
C GLU A 145 20.93 -11.17 10.84
N ALA A 146 20.37 -12.37 11.01
CA ALA A 146 19.66 -13.08 9.96
C ALA A 146 18.43 -12.31 9.47
N LYS A 147 17.66 -11.71 10.39
CA LYS A 147 16.53 -10.85 10.03
C LYS A 147 16.98 -9.63 9.23
N ARG A 148 18.04 -8.95 9.67
CA ARG A 148 18.60 -7.82 8.93
C ARG A 148 19.04 -8.23 7.52
N ALA A 149 19.74 -9.36 7.38
CA ALA A 149 20.17 -9.86 6.07
C ALA A 149 18.98 -10.22 5.17
N ALA A 150 17.89 -10.76 5.73
CA ALA A 150 16.64 -11.02 5.02
C ALA A 150 15.99 -9.73 4.47
N GLU A 151 15.93 -8.66 5.28
CA GLU A 151 15.39 -7.36 4.84
C GLU A 151 16.24 -6.74 3.72
N VAL A 152 17.57 -6.83 3.82
CA VAL A 152 18.47 -6.35 2.77
C VAL A 152 18.26 -7.13 1.47
N LEU A 153 18.09 -8.46 1.56
CA LEU A 153 17.77 -9.29 0.40
C LEU A 153 16.39 -8.96 -0.17
N ALA A 154 15.41 -8.68 0.68
CA ALA A 154 14.05 -8.33 0.24
C ALA A 154 14.02 -7.06 -0.62
N MET A 155 14.93 -6.10 -0.39
CA MET A 155 15.05 -4.89 -1.24
C MET A 155 15.43 -5.20 -2.69
N ARG A 156 15.91 -6.43 -2.98
CA ARG A 156 16.22 -6.88 -4.34
C ARG A 156 14.99 -7.37 -5.12
N SER A 157 13.83 -7.42 -4.48
CA SER A 157 12.55 -7.81 -5.07
C SER A 157 11.57 -6.65 -4.99
N ILE A 158 11.35 -5.99 -6.10
CA ILE A 158 10.45 -4.84 -6.18
C ILE A 158 9.03 -5.32 -6.45
N ARG A 159 8.10 -4.95 -5.57
CA ARG A 159 6.70 -5.38 -5.62
C ARG A 159 5.77 -4.18 -5.82
N SER A 160 4.60 -4.44 -6.42
CA SER A 160 3.58 -3.40 -6.59
C SER A 160 3.03 -2.94 -5.24
N PRO A 161 3.00 -1.62 -4.95
CA PRO A 161 2.39 -1.09 -3.74
C PRO A 161 0.87 -0.93 -3.87
N LEU A 162 0.30 -1.09 -5.08
CA LEU A 162 -1.13 -0.90 -5.38
C LEU A 162 -1.65 -1.95 -6.35
N ASP A 163 -2.98 -2.02 -6.47
CA ASP A 163 -3.67 -2.69 -7.55
C ASP A 163 -3.79 -1.71 -8.73
N GLY A 164 -3.49 -2.15 -9.96
CA GLY A 164 -3.55 -1.24 -11.10
C GLY A 164 -3.03 -1.87 -12.38
N VAL A 165 -2.54 -1.04 -13.28
CA VAL A 165 -1.99 -1.45 -14.59
C VAL A 165 -0.60 -0.85 -14.81
N VAL A 166 0.23 -1.56 -15.56
CA VAL A 166 1.54 -1.07 -16.00
C VAL A 166 1.34 -0.09 -17.16
N VAL A 167 1.60 1.19 -16.93
CA VAL A 167 1.49 2.23 -17.95
C VAL A 167 2.66 2.17 -18.93
N GLU A 168 3.86 2.01 -18.37
CA GLU A 168 5.10 2.04 -19.14
C GLU A 168 6.21 1.30 -18.40
N VAL A 169 7.10 0.64 -19.14
CA VAL A 169 8.34 0.04 -18.66
C VAL A 169 9.48 0.77 -19.36
N MET A 170 10.31 1.47 -18.59
CA MET A 170 11.37 2.38 -19.11
C MET A 170 12.72 1.72 -19.14
N LEU A 171 13.06 0.92 -18.11
CA LEU A 171 14.34 0.20 -18.04
C LEU A 171 14.16 -1.26 -18.46
N LYS A 172 15.28 -1.89 -18.87
CA LYS A 172 15.32 -3.26 -19.36
C LYS A 172 16.21 -4.14 -18.46
N PRO A 173 16.05 -5.48 -18.48
CA PRO A 173 17.02 -6.39 -17.89
C PRO A 173 18.43 -6.10 -18.39
N GLY A 174 19.41 -6.13 -17.49
CA GLY A 174 20.81 -5.77 -17.74
C GLY A 174 21.13 -4.29 -17.52
N GLU A 175 20.14 -3.41 -17.45
CA GLU A 175 20.35 -2.00 -17.11
C GLU A 175 20.48 -1.79 -15.60
N PHE A 176 21.08 -0.67 -15.24
CA PHE A 176 21.35 -0.33 -13.84
C PHE A 176 20.22 0.54 -13.27
N GLY A 177 19.52 0.01 -12.27
CA GLY A 177 18.54 0.79 -11.52
C GLY A 177 19.21 1.46 -10.32
N ALA A 178 18.98 2.76 -10.12
CA ALA A 178 19.48 3.49 -8.98
C ALA A 178 18.51 4.58 -8.52
N ILE A 179 18.56 4.92 -7.23
CA ILE A 179 17.73 5.99 -6.64
C ILE A 179 18.08 7.36 -7.25
N THR A 180 19.34 7.53 -7.65
CA THR A 180 19.90 8.79 -8.18
C THR A 180 19.61 9.02 -9.66
N PHE A 181 19.21 8.00 -10.40
CA PHE A 181 18.86 8.15 -11.81
C PHE A 181 17.46 8.77 -11.96
N LYS A 182 17.33 9.66 -12.94
CA LYS A 182 16.07 10.37 -13.22
C LYS A 182 14.96 9.43 -13.68
N ASP A 183 15.31 8.34 -14.35
CA ASP A 183 14.34 7.47 -14.98
C ASP A 183 13.88 6.37 -14.01
N PRO A 184 12.58 6.25 -13.75
CA PRO A 184 12.02 5.13 -13.01
C PRO A 184 12.12 3.84 -13.84
N ILE A 185 12.04 2.69 -13.19
CA ILE A 185 12.01 1.39 -13.88
C ILE A 185 10.72 1.25 -14.68
N MET A 186 9.60 1.59 -14.06
CA MET A 186 8.28 1.56 -14.67
C MET A 186 7.32 2.54 -14.00
N ARG A 187 6.20 2.79 -14.67
CA ARG A 187 5.09 3.59 -14.15
C ARG A 187 3.84 2.72 -14.02
N LEU A 188 3.19 2.79 -12.89
CA LEU A 188 1.91 2.13 -12.61
C LEU A 188 0.80 3.17 -12.46
N ALA A 189 -0.42 2.79 -12.82
CA ALA A 189 -1.61 3.58 -12.57
C ALA A 189 -2.68 2.74 -11.87
N GLU A 190 -3.30 3.30 -10.84
CA GLU A 190 -4.51 2.76 -10.24
C GLU A 190 -5.70 3.33 -11.00
N ILE A 191 -6.46 2.48 -11.69
CA ILE A 191 -7.57 2.86 -12.55
C ILE A 191 -8.92 2.26 -12.12
N ASP A 192 -8.99 1.67 -10.94
CA ASP A 192 -10.23 1.26 -10.29
C ASP A 192 -10.16 1.58 -8.78
N PRO A 193 -10.97 2.57 -8.32
CA PRO A 193 -11.80 3.45 -9.11
C PRO A 193 -11.00 4.51 -9.91
N LEU A 194 -11.63 5.08 -10.93
CA LEU A 194 -11.16 6.29 -11.60
C LEU A 194 -11.62 7.52 -10.87
N TYR A 195 -10.93 8.63 -11.04
CA TYR A 195 -11.41 9.96 -10.64
C TYR A 195 -11.99 10.70 -11.85
N VAL A 196 -13.09 11.41 -11.60
CA VAL A 196 -13.69 12.33 -12.56
C VAL A 196 -13.52 13.73 -11.99
N GLU A 197 -12.74 14.54 -12.68
CA GLU A 197 -12.50 15.94 -12.32
C GLU A 197 -13.39 16.84 -13.17
N VAL A 198 -14.12 17.70 -12.53
CA VAL A 198 -14.97 18.72 -13.18
C VAL A 198 -14.68 20.10 -12.59
N VAL A 199 -14.58 21.09 -13.42
CA VAL A 199 -14.37 22.49 -13.03
C VAL A 199 -15.69 23.24 -13.18
N LEU A 200 -16.19 23.81 -12.09
CA LEU A 200 -17.49 24.48 -12.04
C LEU A 200 -17.35 25.97 -11.78
N PRO A 201 -18.21 26.80 -12.37
CA PRO A 201 -18.24 28.24 -12.06
C PRO A 201 -18.67 28.49 -10.62
N VAL A 202 -18.16 29.54 -9.99
CA VAL A 202 -18.45 29.91 -8.60
C VAL A 202 -19.94 30.05 -8.31
N SER A 203 -20.79 30.36 -9.30
CA SER A 203 -22.25 30.43 -9.18
C SER A 203 -22.91 29.10 -8.76
N GLN A 204 -22.20 27.98 -8.93
CA GLN A 204 -22.61 26.63 -8.50
C GLN A 204 -22.10 26.29 -7.10
N TYR A 205 -21.25 27.14 -6.50
CA TYR A 205 -20.70 26.89 -5.17
C TYR A 205 -21.82 26.84 -4.12
N GLY A 206 -21.81 25.78 -3.30
CA GLY A 206 -22.85 25.52 -2.30
C GLY A 206 -24.09 24.78 -2.83
N ARG A 207 -24.29 24.69 -4.17
CA ARG A 207 -25.32 23.84 -4.76
C ARG A 207 -24.88 22.40 -4.93
N VAL A 208 -23.62 22.19 -5.29
CA VAL A 208 -23.01 20.84 -5.36
C VAL A 208 -22.50 20.45 -3.99
N ARG A 209 -22.79 19.21 -3.58
CA ARG A 209 -22.45 18.68 -2.25
C ARG A 209 -21.80 17.31 -2.35
N VAL A 210 -20.93 17.01 -1.40
CA VAL A 210 -20.36 15.67 -1.24
C VAL A 210 -21.49 14.65 -1.03
N GLY A 211 -21.42 13.53 -1.73
CA GLY A 211 -22.42 12.47 -1.75
C GLY A 211 -23.51 12.65 -2.84
N GLN A 212 -23.59 13.81 -3.51
CA GLN A 212 -24.53 14.04 -4.60
C GLN A 212 -24.25 13.07 -5.75
N LYS A 213 -25.31 12.54 -6.34
CA LYS A 213 -25.21 11.65 -7.49
C LYS A 213 -24.99 12.45 -8.77
N ALA A 214 -24.24 11.86 -9.69
CA ALA A 214 -24.07 12.41 -11.03
C ALA A 214 -23.92 11.27 -12.03
N THR A 215 -24.23 11.55 -13.28
CA THR A 215 -24.00 10.63 -14.40
C THR A 215 -22.88 11.18 -15.25
N VAL A 216 -21.89 10.32 -15.52
CA VAL A 216 -20.74 10.61 -16.37
C VAL A 216 -20.90 9.89 -17.70
N MET A 217 -20.63 10.60 -18.78
CA MET A 217 -20.64 10.07 -20.15
C MET A 217 -19.27 10.30 -20.78
N PRO A 218 -18.40 9.27 -20.84
CA PRO A 218 -17.11 9.34 -21.53
C PRO A 218 -17.32 9.63 -23.03
N GLU A 219 -16.37 10.34 -23.65
CA GLU A 219 -16.36 10.52 -25.08
C GLU A 219 -16.19 9.19 -25.85
N ALA A 220 -16.63 9.20 -27.10
CA ALA A 220 -16.37 8.07 -28.01
C ALA A 220 -14.86 7.79 -28.10
N PRO A 221 -14.42 6.50 -28.24
CA PRO A 221 -15.24 5.32 -28.56
C PRO A 221 -15.85 4.59 -27.33
N VAL A 222 -15.48 4.97 -26.08
CA VAL A 222 -15.94 4.29 -24.88
C VAL A 222 -17.45 4.50 -24.67
N GLY A 223 -17.91 5.76 -24.67
CA GLY A 223 -19.31 6.08 -24.53
C GLY A 223 -19.96 5.50 -23.26
N GLY A 224 -21.28 5.38 -23.29
CA GLY A 224 -22.05 4.84 -22.17
C GLY A 224 -22.42 5.88 -21.12
N ARG A 225 -23.21 5.44 -20.11
CA ARG A 225 -23.61 6.25 -18.96
C ARG A 225 -23.21 5.53 -17.71
N TYR A 226 -22.52 6.23 -16.84
CA TYR A 226 -21.96 5.66 -15.60
C TYR A 226 -22.40 6.51 -14.42
N ASP A 227 -22.98 5.84 -13.43
CA ASP A 227 -23.37 6.50 -12.19
C ASP A 227 -22.15 6.71 -11.29
N THR A 228 -22.06 7.91 -10.76
CA THR A 228 -20.94 8.33 -9.91
C THR A 228 -21.43 9.19 -8.75
N ARG A 229 -20.53 9.51 -7.81
CA ARG A 229 -20.84 10.36 -6.67
C ARG A 229 -19.74 11.37 -6.42
N VAL A 230 -20.14 12.56 -6.03
CA VAL A 230 -19.22 13.60 -5.56
C VAL A 230 -18.52 13.14 -4.29
N THR A 231 -17.18 13.08 -4.30
CA THR A 231 -16.37 12.72 -3.14
C THR A 231 -15.66 13.93 -2.55
N LEU A 232 -15.39 14.95 -3.37
CA LEU A 232 -14.72 16.17 -2.94
C LEU A 232 -15.31 17.37 -3.66
N VAL A 233 -15.49 18.47 -2.92
CA VAL A 233 -15.73 19.82 -3.46
C VAL A 233 -14.63 20.71 -2.92
N ASP A 234 -13.89 21.35 -3.80
CA ASP A 234 -12.79 22.23 -3.40
C ASP A 234 -13.31 23.40 -2.55
N LYS A 235 -12.56 23.70 -1.50
CA LYS A 235 -12.85 24.84 -0.61
C LYS A 235 -12.11 26.12 -1.04
N VAL A 236 -11.21 25.98 -2.01
CA VAL A 236 -10.43 27.09 -2.55
C VAL A 236 -10.92 27.35 -3.97
N ILE A 237 -11.36 28.58 -4.21
CA ILE A 237 -11.83 29.06 -5.51
C ILE A 237 -10.64 29.68 -6.23
N ASP A 238 -10.43 29.32 -7.48
CA ASP A 238 -9.46 30.02 -8.33
C ASP A 238 -10.05 31.40 -8.68
N ALA A 239 -9.44 32.45 -8.12
CA ALA A 239 -9.91 33.82 -8.31
C ALA A 239 -9.68 34.33 -9.75
N ALA A 240 -8.75 33.75 -10.51
CA ALA A 240 -8.46 34.16 -11.88
C ALA A 240 -9.52 33.67 -12.87
N SER A 241 -9.97 32.43 -12.70
CA SER A 241 -11.01 31.82 -13.55
C SER A 241 -12.42 31.95 -12.97
N GLY A 242 -12.56 32.26 -11.67
CA GLY A 242 -13.84 32.26 -10.97
C GLY A 242 -14.46 30.86 -10.86
N THR A 243 -13.64 29.81 -10.76
CA THR A 243 -14.07 28.42 -10.75
C THR A 243 -13.56 27.64 -9.53
N PHE A 244 -14.12 26.47 -9.28
CA PHE A 244 -13.69 25.52 -8.28
C PHE A 244 -13.77 24.09 -8.81
N GLY A 245 -12.91 23.21 -8.29
CA GLY A 245 -12.87 21.81 -8.66
C GLY A 245 -13.88 20.98 -7.87
N VAL A 246 -14.41 19.95 -8.54
CA VAL A 246 -15.22 18.90 -7.93
C VAL A 246 -14.70 17.54 -8.42
N ARG A 247 -14.45 16.64 -7.48
CA ARG A 247 -14.02 15.28 -7.78
C ARG A 247 -15.12 14.29 -7.48
N LEU A 248 -15.26 13.33 -8.40
CA LEU A 248 -16.17 12.20 -8.24
C LEU A 248 -15.38 10.90 -8.39
N GLU A 249 -15.91 9.83 -7.83
CA GLU A 249 -15.33 8.48 -8.01
C GLU A 249 -16.20 7.67 -8.97
N LEU A 250 -15.53 7.12 -9.99
CA LEU A 250 -16.14 6.27 -11.00
C LEU A 250 -15.60 4.84 -10.83
N PRO A 251 -16.40 3.89 -10.33
CA PRO A 251 -16.00 2.49 -10.29
C PRO A 251 -15.69 1.96 -11.69
N ASN A 252 -14.59 1.23 -11.80
CA ASN A 252 -14.10 0.69 -13.07
C ASN A 252 -13.70 -0.79 -12.95
N PRO A 253 -14.60 -1.66 -12.48
CA PRO A 253 -14.30 -3.09 -12.30
C PRO A 253 -13.91 -3.69 -13.66
N GLY A 254 -12.75 -4.36 -13.68
CA GLY A 254 -12.21 -4.95 -14.91
C GLY A 254 -11.43 -3.99 -15.80
N ASN A 255 -11.22 -2.72 -15.39
CA ASN A 255 -10.37 -1.73 -16.07
C ASN A 255 -10.80 -1.41 -17.52
N TYR A 256 -12.13 -1.42 -17.78
CA TYR A 256 -12.67 -1.20 -19.13
C TYR A 256 -12.57 0.25 -19.59
N ILE A 257 -12.63 1.21 -18.67
CA ILE A 257 -12.54 2.63 -18.95
C ILE A 257 -11.08 3.06 -18.77
N PRO A 258 -10.41 3.54 -19.81
CA PRO A 258 -9.06 4.08 -19.66
C PRO A 258 -9.08 5.45 -18.98
N GLY A 259 -8.05 5.75 -18.19
CA GLY A 259 -7.80 7.11 -17.71
C GLY A 259 -7.31 8.02 -18.85
N GLY A 260 -7.55 9.33 -18.72
CA GLY A 260 -7.16 10.35 -19.69
C GLY A 260 -8.24 10.67 -20.73
N LEU A 261 -9.48 10.21 -20.51
CA LEU A 261 -10.60 10.51 -21.39
C LEU A 261 -11.34 11.78 -20.95
N ARG A 262 -11.78 12.56 -21.93
CA ARG A 262 -12.79 13.59 -21.70
C ARG A 262 -14.16 12.97 -21.48
N CYS A 263 -14.98 13.69 -20.76
CA CYS A 263 -16.35 13.27 -20.48
C CYS A 263 -17.27 14.47 -20.34
N SER A 264 -18.55 14.21 -20.38
CA SER A 264 -19.56 15.12 -19.90
C SER A 264 -20.22 14.59 -18.63
N LEU A 265 -20.61 15.49 -17.74
CA LEU A 265 -21.18 15.18 -16.43
C LEU A 265 -22.47 15.93 -16.24
N THR A 266 -23.47 15.23 -15.73
CA THR A 266 -24.76 15.79 -15.34
C THR A 266 -25.05 15.41 -13.89
N PHE A 267 -25.33 16.41 -13.03
CA PHE A 267 -25.75 16.13 -11.66
C PHE A 267 -27.21 15.66 -11.66
N VAL A 268 -27.47 14.69 -10.78
CA VAL A 268 -28.82 14.19 -10.53
C VAL A 268 -29.36 14.88 -9.27
N ASP A 269 -30.52 15.52 -9.38
CA ASP A 269 -31.19 16.22 -8.27
C ASP A 269 -31.68 15.24 -7.20
#